data_fa159dc76de749c6b87e2c61c13c6b0f
#
_entry.id   fa159dc76de749c6b87e2c61c13c6b0f
#
_cell.length_a   1.000
_cell.length_b   1.000
_cell.length_c   1.000
_cell.angle_alpha   90.00
_cell.angle_beta   90.00
_cell.angle_gamma   90.00
#
_symmetry.space_group_name_H-M   'P 1'
#
loop_
_entity.id
_entity.type
_entity.pdbx_description
1 polymer ?
#
loop_
_entity_poly.entity_id
_entity_poly.type
_entity_poly.pdbx_seq_one_letter_code
_entity_poly.pdbx_strand_id
1 'polypeptide(L)'
;MLRTLPEHAFRRRARVVAAVFCAVCLGLAVRLFSLQLRSGGWYTDRALGQQLRDTVVPADRGKIYSADGVLLAANSSCWTLRASPREMPEEKLPLAADGLADILGLDAAALLEKFSDRRSNDCLLRYRVDRETADKVRDLCEANGITGIRINQDSKRWYPQGQFLASVLGFTNVDNAGVSGLELKYDGLLTGENGVVLTAVNADRKSTRLNSSNREKSRMPSSA
;
A
#
# COMPACT_ATOMS: atom_id res chain seq x y z
N MET A 1 64.29 -3.81 39.07
CA MET A 1 64.01 -5.17 39.64
C MET A 1 62.60 -5.60 39.21
N LEU A 2 62.49 -6.32 38.13
CA LEU A 2 61.21 -6.91 37.69
C LEU A 2 61.00 -8.19 38.47
N ARG A 3 60.00 -8.18 39.38
CA ARG A 3 59.61 -9.34 40.15
C ARG A 3 59.00 -10.38 39.21
N THR A 4 59.74 -11.42 38.87
CA THR A 4 59.26 -12.57 38.12
C THR A 4 58.23 -13.30 38.99
N LEU A 5 56.95 -13.22 38.58
CA LEU A 5 55.88 -13.99 39.20
C LEU A 5 56.13 -15.48 38.97
N PRO A 6 55.92 -16.35 39.99
CA PRO A 6 56.14 -17.78 39.84
C PRO A 6 55.18 -18.36 38.75
N GLU A 7 55.74 -19.08 37.77
CA GLU A 7 55.00 -19.61 36.61
C GLU A 7 53.74 -20.40 36.99
N HIS A 8 53.69 -21.03 38.11
CA HIS A 8 52.53 -21.77 38.63
C HIS A 8 51.36 -20.84 38.98
N ALA A 9 51.62 -19.67 39.52
CA ALA A 9 50.58 -18.70 39.86
C ALA A 9 49.99 -18.07 38.58
N PHE A 10 50.80 -17.83 37.54
CA PHE A 10 50.36 -17.33 36.28
C PHE A 10 49.48 -18.34 35.54
N ARG A 11 49.90 -19.60 35.44
CA ARG A 11 49.14 -20.71 34.82
C ARG A 11 47.80 -20.97 35.54
N ARG A 12 47.76 -20.80 36.87
CA ARG A 12 46.51 -20.96 37.62
C ARG A 12 45.54 -19.79 37.33
N ARG A 13 46.03 -18.57 37.28
CA ARG A 13 45.20 -17.38 36.93
C ARG A 13 44.70 -17.47 35.49
N ALA A 14 45.56 -17.85 34.55
CA ALA A 14 45.17 -18.04 33.14
C ALA A 14 44.07 -19.10 32.99
N ARG A 15 44.17 -20.25 33.72
CA ARG A 15 43.10 -21.26 33.69
C ARG A 15 41.78 -20.76 34.26
N VAL A 16 41.82 -19.95 35.33
CA VAL A 16 40.61 -19.37 35.92
C VAL A 16 39.95 -18.40 34.94
N VAL A 17 40.73 -17.53 34.30
CA VAL A 17 40.21 -16.60 33.27
C VAL A 17 39.63 -17.37 32.10
N ALA A 18 40.34 -18.40 31.61
CA ALA A 18 39.82 -19.24 30.51
C ALA A 18 38.54 -19.97 30.91
N ALA A 19 38.44 -20.49 32.14
CA ALA A 19 37.23 -21.16 32.60
C ALA A 19 36.01 -20.19 32.67
N VAL A 20 36.24 -18.97 33.19
CA VAL A 20 35.21 -17.93 33.23
C VAL A 20 34.77 -17.55 31.83
N PHE A 21 35.70 -17.36 30.89
CA PHE A 21 35.39 -17.06 29.48
C PHE A 21 34.58 -18.17 28.85
N CYS A 22 34.98 -19.44 29.01
CA CYS A 22 34.23 -20.59 28.52
C CYS A 22 32.83 -20.67 29.12
N ALA A 23 32.67 -20.38 30.42
CA ALA A 23 31.34 -20.36 31.05
C ALA A 23 30.43 -19.27 30.48
N VAL A 24 30.97 -18.09 30.22
CA VAL A 24 30.23 -16.99 29.55
C VAL A 24 29.83 -17.38 28.12
N CYS A 25 30.75 -17.93 27.33
CA CYS A 25 30.46 -18.40 26.00
C CYS A 25 29.39 -19.50 25.98
N LEU A 26 29.45 -20.44 26.91
CA LEU A 26 28.45 -21.49 27.06
C LEU A 26 27.06 -20.90 27.38
N GLY A 27 27.00 -19.94 28.31
CA GLY A 27 25.79 -19.22 28.69
C GLY A 27 25.17 -18.48 27.51
N LEU A 28 25.98 -17.80 26.68
CA LEU A 28 25.53 -17.15 25.44
C LEU A 28 25.02 -18.17 24.42
N ALA A 29 25.72 -19.29 24.24
CA ALA A 29 25.31 -20.35 23.32
C ALA A 29 23.94 -20.95 23.71
N VAL A 30 23.74 -21.26 25.00
CA VAL A 30 22.45 -21.73 25.53
C VAL A 30 21.36 -20.69 25.33
N ARG A 31 21.67 -19.41 25.55
CA ARG A 31 20.71 -18.31 25.33
C ARG A 31 20.31 -18.17 23.87
N LEU A 32 21.28 -18.20 22.96
CA LEU A 32 21.01 -18.16 21.50
C LEU A 32 20.19 -19.36 21.05
N PHE A 33 20.54 -20.56 21.51
CA PHE A 33 19.79 -21.78 21.23
C PHE A 33 18.33 -21.67 21.68
N SER A 34 18.10 -21.17 22.89
CA SER A 34 16.74 -20.98 23.41
C SER A 34 15.93 -19.96 22.60
N LEU A 35 16.57 -18.87 22.15
CA LEU A 35 15.92 -17.86 21.32
C LEU A 35 15.57 -18.39 19.94
N GLN A 36 16.47 -19.17 19.32
CA GLN A 36 16.23 -19.70 17.96
C GLN A 36 15.17 -20.80 17.93
N LEU A 37 15.20 -21.74 18.89
CA LEU A 37 14.29 -22.89 18.88
C LEU A 37 12.94 -22.59 19.57
N ARG A 38 12.97 -21.85 20.68
CA ARG A 38 11.75 -21.65 21.48
C ARG A 38 10.92 -20.43 21.03
N SER A 39 11.59 -19.40 20.57
CA SER A 39 10.94 -18.13 20.19
C SER A 39 11.02 -17.84 18.68
N GLY A 40 11.64 -18.71 17.89
CA GLY A 40 11.84 -18.51 16.44
C GLY A 40 10.56 -18.27 15.69
N GLY A 41 9.51 -19.05 15.93
CA GLY A 41 8.19 -18.88 15.30
C GLY A 41 7.59 -17.51 15.57
N TRP A 42 7.58 -17.08 16.84
CA TRP A 42 7.04 -15.78 17.22
C TRP A 42 7.78 -14.59 16.57
N TYR A 43 9.10 -14.67 16.48
CA TYR A 43 9.90 -13.65 15.81
C TYR A 43 9.69 -13.66 14.30
N THR A 44 9.51 -14.84 13.69
CA THR A 44 9.21 -14.97 12.26
C THR A 44 7.84 -14.37 11.92
N ASP A 45 6.82 -14.67 12.71
CA ASP A 45 5.48 -14.10 12.50
C ASP A 45 5.48 -12.57 12.66
N ARG A 46 6.24 -12.06 13.62
CA ARG A 46 6.36 -10.62 13.83
C ARG A 46 7.17 -9.92 12.73
N ALA A 47 8.21 -10.57 12.22
CA ALA A 47 8.99 -10.09 11.08
C ALA A 47 8.15 -10.09 9.79
N LEU A 48 7.38 -11.15 9.55
CA LEU A 48 6.43 -11.23 8.44
C LEU A 48 5.36 -10.13 8.54
N GLY A 49 4.79 -9.91 9.72
CA GLY A 49 3.82 -8.84 9.94
C GLY A 49 4.38 -7.42 9.72
N GLN A 50 5.69 -7.22 9.88
CA GLN A 50 6.34 -5.95 9.57
C GLN A 50 6.73 -5.81 8.09
N GLN A 51 6.96 -6.92 7.39
CA GLN A 51 7.33 -6.95 5.98
C GLN A 51 6.11 -6.98 5.06
N LEU A 52 4.98 -7.52 5.53
CA LEU A 52 3.74 -7.58 4.77
C LEU A 52 2.99 -6.27 4.94
N ARG A 53 2.73 -5.61 3.84
CA ARG A 53 1.83 -4.46 3.79
C ARG A 53 0.52 -4.92 3.17
N ASP A 54 -0.53 -4.88 3.96
CA ASP A 54 -1.88 -5.15 3.51
C ASP A 54 -2.36 -3.96 2.68
N THR A 55 -2.55 -4.18 1.39
CA THR A 55 -3.20 -3.20 0.53
C THR A 55 -4.60 -3.71 0.23
N VAL A 56 -5.59 -3.02 0.75
CA VAL A 56 -6.99 -3.31 0.44
C VAL A 56 -7.28 -2.89 -0.99
N VAL A 57 -7.73 -3.82 -1.80
CA VAL A 57 -8.23 -3.56 -3.16
C VAL A 57 -9.75 -3.52 -3.07
N PRO A 58 -10.38 -2.36 -3.27
CA PRO A 58 -11.83 -2.26 -3.20
C PRO A 58 -12.46 -3.13 -4.29
N ALA A 59 -13.54 -3.81 -3.92
CA ALA A 59 -14.32 -4.60 -4.86
C ALA A 59 -15.07 -3.68 -5.82
N ASP A 60 -15.24 -4.13 -7.05
CA ASP A 60 -16.13 -3.46 -7.99
C ASP A 60 -17.60 -3.64 -7.55
N ARG A 61 -18.33 -2.54 -7.46
CA ARG A 61 -19.75 -2.56 -7.11
C ARG A 61 -20.56 -3.30 -8.18
N GLY A 62 -21.50 -4.13 -7.77
CA GLY A 62 -22.38 -4.92 -8.65
C GLY A 62 -23.13 -4.06 -9.68
N LYS A 63 -23.36 -4.62 -10.86
CA LYS A 63 -24.12 -3.96 -11.93
C LYS A 63 -25.62 -4.13 -11.69
N ILE A 64 -26.42 -3.15 -12.11
CA ILE A 64 -27.87 -3.20 -12.06
C ILE A 64 -28.42 -3.29 -13.48
N TYR A 65 -29.26 -4.26 -13.72
CA TYR A 65 -29.92 -4.48 -15.01
C TYR A 65 -31.44 -4.38 -14.86
N SER A 66 -32.12 -3.99 -15.92
CA SER A 66 -33.57 -4.12 -16.08
C SER A 66 -33.94 -5.58 -16.25
N ALA A 67 -35.24 -5.92 -16.12
CA ALA A 67 -35.77 -7.23 -16.46
C ALA A 67 -35.48 -7.67 -17.91
N ASP A 68 -35.38 -6.72 -18.82
CA ASP A 68 -35.07 -6.92 -20.22
C ASP A 68 -33.54 -7.01 -20.49
N GLY A 69 -32.71 -7.03 -19.45
CA GLY A 69 -31.25 -7.11 -19.57
C GLY A 69 -30.55 -5.78 -19.94
N VAL A 70 -31.27 -4.66 -19.95
CA VAL A 70 -30.68 -3.36 -20.21
C VAL A 70 -29.87 -2.89 -19.02
N LEU A 71 -28.62 -2.45 -19.23
CA LEU A 71 -27.75 -1.94 -18.18
C LEU A 71 -28.25 -0.58 -17.67
N LEU A 72 -28.57 -0.53 -16.37
CA LEU A 72 -29.07 0.67 -15.70
C LEU A 72 -28.00 1.36 -14.86
N ALA A 73 -27.11 0.60 -14.22
CA ALA A 73 -25.98 1.12 -13.45
C ALA A 73 -24.78 0.18 -13.54
N ALA A 74 -23.60 0.75 -13.75
CA ALA A 74 -22.32 0.05 -13.81
C ALA A 74 -21.21 0.87 -13.17
N ASN A 75 -20.05 0.24 -12.97
CA ASN A 75 -18.84 0.95 -12.59
C ASN A 75 -18.05 1.36 -13.84
N SER A 76 -17.49 2.53 -13.81
CA SER A 76 -16.49 3.01 -14.75
C SER A 76 -15.18 3.21 -14.04
N SER A 77 -14.11 2.67 -14.60
CA SER A 77 -12.77 2.87 -14.05
C SER A 77 -12.37 4.34 -14.15
N CYS A 78 -11.86 4.88 -13.07
CA CYS A 78 -11.29 6.21 -12.99
C CYS A 78 -10.01 6.17 -12.14
N TRP A 79 -9.34 7.28 -11.99
CA TRP A 79 -8.11 7.38 -11.22
C TRP A 79 -8.17 8.55 -10.26
N THR A 80 -7.68 8.35 -9.05
CA THR A 80 -7.52 9.40 -8.06
C THR A 80 -6.05 9.74 -7.95
N LEU A 81 -5.75 11.03 -8.14
CA LEU A 81 -4.39 11.56 -8.11
C LEU A 81 -4.08 12.11 -6.74
N ARG A 82 -3.00 11.63 -6.17
CA ARG A 82 -2.48 12.06 -4.87
C ARG A 82 -1.00 12.39 -4.99
N ALA A 83 -0.54 13.32 -4.17
CA ALA A 83 0.86 13.70 -4.12
C ALA A 83 1.43 13.50 -2.71
N SER A 84 2.69 13.09 -2.65
CA SER A 84 3.48 13.04 -1.42
C SER A 84 4.59 14.10 -1.52
N PRO A 85 4.36 15.32 -1.01
CA PRO A 85 5.35 16.40 -1.10
C PRO A 85 6.69 16.04 -0.49
N ARG A 86 6.70 15.18 0.52
CA ARG A 86 7.92 14.70 1.17
C ARG A 86 8.84 13.90 0.24
N GLU A 87 8.25 13.16 -0.72
CA GLU A 87 8.99 12.30 -1.65
C GLU A 87 9.43 13.05 -2.92
N MET A 88 8.95 14.29 -3.13
CA MET A 88 9.31 15.10 -4.28
C MET A 88 10.64 15.83 -4.07
N PRO A 89 11.54 15.83 -5.06
CA PRO A 89 12.74 16.69 -5.04
C PRO A 89 12.35 18.18 -5.04
N GLU A 90 12.98 19.00 -4.21
CA GLU A 90 12.64 20.42 -4.09
C GLU A 90 12.80 21.18 -5.41
N GLU A 91 13.84 20.85 -6.17
CA GLU A 91 14.13 21.46 -7.46
C GLU A 91 13.03 21.25 -8.51
N LYS A 92 12.22 20.19 -8.33
CA LYS A 92 11.17 19.80 -9.27
C LYS A 92 9.76 20.25 -8.85
N LEU A 93 9.60 20.85 -7.67
CA LEU A 93 8.30 21.30 -7.18
C LEU A 93 7.62 22.33 -8.11
N PRO A 94 8.31 23.38 -8.60
CA PRO A 94 7.68 24.33 -9.52
C PRO A 94 7.26 23.65 -10.83
N LEU A 95 8.15 22.84 -11.41
CA LEU A 95 7.87 22.13 -12.65
C LEU A 95 6.68 21.14 -12.50
N ALA A 96 6.61 20.46 -11.36
CA ALA A 96 5.49 19.58 -11.06
C ALA A 96 4.17 20.35 -10.87
N ALA A 97 4.22 21.50 -10.20
CA ALA A 97 3.05 22.35 -9.98
C ALA A 97 2.51 22.90 -11.30
N ASP A 98 3.38 23.45 -12.15
CA ASP A 98 3.00 24.00 -13.46
C ASP A 98 2.44 22.94 -14.39
N GLY A 99 3.15 21.82 -14.55
CA GLY A 99 2.71 20.74 -15.44
C GLY A 99 1.41 20.06 -14.98
N LEU A 100 1.21 19.90 -13.67
CA LEU A 100 -0.04 19.38 -13.12
C LEU A 100 -1.18 20.40 -13.21
N ALA A 101 -0.91 21.69 -13.05
CA ALA A 101 -1.88 22.76 -13.21
C ALA A 101 -2.48 22.75 -14.62
N ASP A 102 -1.62 22.63 -15.64
CA ASP A 102 -2.04 22.58 -17.05
C ASP A 102 -2.92 21.36 -17.35
N ILE A 103 -2.49 20.18 -16.89
CA ILE A 103 -3.21 18.93 -17.18
C ILE A 103 -4.53 18.84 -16.40
N LEU A 104 -4.53 19.28 -15.14
CA LEU A 104 -5.68 19.13 -14.25
C LEU A 104 -6.62 20.35 -14.24
N GLY A 105 -6.21 21.46 -14.86
CA GLY A 105 -6.95 22.71 -14.79
C GLY A 105 -7.04 23.28 -13.38
N LEU A 106 -5.92 23.20 -12.63
CA LEU A 106 -5.80 23.72 -11.26
C LEU A 106 -4.88 24.94 -11.25
N ASP A 107 -4.95 25.72 -10.17
CA ASP A 107 -4.04 26.85 -9.98
C ASP A 107 -2.65 26.35 -9.55
N ALA A 108 -1.62 26.73 -10.32
CA ALA A 108 -0.23 26.35 -10.07
C ALA A 108 0.27 26.89 -8.72
N ALA A 109 -0.14 28.12 -8.35
CA ALA A 109 0.25 28.71 -7.08
C ALA A 109 -0.33 27.94 -5.88
N ALA A 110 -1.59 27.53 -5.95
CA ALA A 110 -2.22 26.72 -4.93
C ALA A 110 -1.61 25.32 -4.82
N LEU A 111 -1.17 24.74 -5.95
CA LEU A 111 -0.46 23.45 -5.96
C LEU A 111 0.92 23.59 -5.34
N LEU A 112 1.65 24.64 -5.67
CA LEU A 112 2.97 24.91 -5.11
C LEU A 112 2.91 25.13 -3.59
N GLU A 113 1.91 25.83 -3.10
CA GLU A 113 1.65 26.01 -1.66
C GLU A 113 1.44 24.65 -0.97
N LYS A 114 0.59 23.77 -1.54
CA LYS A 114 0.38 22.41 -1.04
C LYS A 114 1.65 21.57 -1.04
N PHE A 115 2.50 21.72 -2.06
CA PHE A 115 3.76 20.97 -2.17
C PHE A 115 4.85 21.51 -1.25
N SER A 116 4.75 22.75 -0.82
CA SER A 116 5.67 23.36 0.15
C SER A 116 5.51 22.78 1.56
N ASP A 117 4.33 22.24 1.91
CA ASP A 117 4.13 21.53 3.17
C ASP A 117 4.73 20.11 3.14
N ARG A 118 6.01 20.03 3.42
CA ARG A 118 6.77 18.78 3.44
C ARG A 118 6.43 17.84 4.61
N ARG A 119 5.57 18.23 5.51
CA ARG A 119 5.07 17.36 6.58
C ARG A 119 3.99 16.41 6.06
N SER A 120 3.31 16.81 5.01
CA SER A 120 2.27 15.99 4.39
C SER A 120 2.88 14.87 3.54
N ASN A 121 2.52 13.63 3.85
CA ASN A 121 2.87 12.46 3.06
C ASN A 121 1.83 12.14 1.99
N ASP A 122 0.67 12.79 2.03
CA ASP A 122 -0.46 12.44 1.18
C ASP A 122 -1.41 13.63 1.05
N CYS A 123 -1.32 14.33 -0.05
CA CYS A 123 -2.26 15.39 -0.40
C CYS A 123 -3.05 15.00 -1.65
N LEU A 124 -4.36 15.23 -1.59
CA LEU A 124 -5.25 15.01 -2.71
C LEU A 124 -5.08 16.12 -3.75
N LEU A 125 -4.82 15.71 -5.01
CA LEU A 125 -4.79 16.62 -6.15
C LEU A 125 -6.16 16.68 -6.83
N ARG A 126 -6.64 15.54 -7.30
CA ARG A 126 -7.95 15.43 -7.96
C ARG A 126 -8.54 14.04 -7.82
N TYR A 127 -9.85 13.98 -7.59
CA TYR A 127 -10.62 12.76 -7.60
C TYR A 127 -11.09 12.40 -9.02
N ARG A 128 -11.19 11.12 -9.30
CA ARG A 128 -11.96 10.55 -10.41
C ARG A 128 -11.64 11.15 -11.78
N VAL A 129 -10.35 11.27 -12.09
CA VAL A 129 -9.89 11.65 -13.42
C VAL A 129 -10.05 10.49 -14.39
N ASP A 130 -10.24 10.79 -15.66
CA ASP A 130 -10.32 9.80 -16.72
C ASP A 130 -8.93 9.24 -17.03
N ARG A 131 -8.90 8.09 -17.70
CA ARG A 131 -7.66 7.38 -18.04
C ARG A 131 -6.67 8.26 -18.80
N GLU A 132 -7.18 9.00 -19.78
CA GLU A 132 -6.34 9.87 -20.63
C GLU A 132 -5.60 10.92 -19.79
N THR A 133 -6.29 11.54 -18.84
CA THR A 133 -5.69 12.51 -17.92
C THR A 133 -4.67 11.86 -16.99
N ALA A 134 -4.96 10.65 -16.49
CA ALA A 134 -4.03 9.91 -15.65
C ALA A 134 -2.76 9.50 -16.41
N ASP A 135 -2.89 9.09 -17.67
CA ASP A 135 -1.76 8.74 -18.52
C ASP A 135 -0.91 9.98 -18.84
N LYS A 136 -1.51 11.15 -19.14
CA LYS A 136 -0.78 12.43 -19.31
C LYS A 136 0.03 12.81 -18.05
N VAL A 137 -0.54 12.61 -16.86
CA VAL A 137 0.17 12.85 -15.60
C VAL A 137 1.33 11.87 -15.43
N ARG A 138 1.16 10.61 -15.81
CA ARG A 138 2.22 9.59 -15.75
C ARG A 138 3.37 9.97 -16.68
N ASP A 139 3.06 10.31 -17.93
CA ASP A 139 4.05 10.72 -18.93
C ASP A 139 4.82 11.96 -18.48
N LEU A 140 4.14 12.95 -17.90
CA LEU A 140 4.78 14.14 -17.30
C LEU A 140 5.77 13.74 -16.20
N CYS A 141 5.36 12.82 -15.31
CA CYS A 141 6.21 12.36 -14.22
C CYS A 141 7.44 11.59 -14.72
N GLU A 142 7.26 10.72 -15.71
CA GLU A 142 8.33 9.92 -16.29
C GLU A 142 9.33 10.81 -17.08
N ALA A 143 8.81 11.71 -17.91
CA ALA A 143 9.65 12.62 -18.73
C ALA A 143 10.53 13.54 -17.86
N ASN A 144 10.01 14.02 -16.74
CA ASN A 144 10.71 14.94 -15.86
C ASN A 144 11.34 14.27 -14.64
N GLY A 145 11.15 12.95 -14.48
CA GLY A 145 11.63 12.19 -13.31
C GLY A 145 11.06 12.75 -12.00
N ILE A 146 9.77 13.13 -12.00
CA ILE A 146 9.05 13.60 -10.81
C ILE A 146 8.62 12.37 -10.01
N THR A 147 9.06 12.30 -8.77
CA THR A 147 8.67 11.26 -7.82
C THR A 147 7.62 11.79 -6.84
N GLY A 148 6.92 10.90 -6.14
CA GLY A 148 5.95 11.30 -5.12
C GLY A 148 4.54 11.58 -5.65
N ILE A 149 4.25 11.38 -6.93
CA ILE A 149 2.89 11.40 -7.46
C ILE A 149 2.36 9.97 -7.51
N ARG A 150 1.20 9.76 -6.93
CA ARG A 150 0.52 8.46 -6.85
C ARG A 150 -0.76 8.51 -7.65
N ILE A 151 -0.87 7.60 -8.60
CA ILE A 151 -2.03 7.42 -9.47
C ILE A 151 -2.72 6.14 -9.01
N ASN A 152 -3.76 6.29 -8.18
CA ASN A 152 -4.50 5.15 -7.65
C ASN A 152 -5.71 4.88 -8.54
N GLN A 153 -5.87 3.62 -8.93
CA GLN A 153 -7.09 3.20 -9.61
C GLN A 153 -8.27 3.31 -8.63
N ASP A 154 -9.36 3.84 -9.14
CA ASP A 154 -10.60 4.06 -8.43
C ASP A 154 -11.77 3.70 -9.34
N SER A 155 -12.98 3.66 -8.84
CA SER A 155 -14.17 3.41 -9.62
C SER A 155 -15.24 4.46 -9.33
N LYS A 156 -15.95 4.88 -10.37
CA LYS A 156 -17.12 5.75 -10.24
C LYS A 156 -18.36 5.05 -10.75
N ARG A 157 -19.48 5.31 -10.11
CA ARG A 157 -20.76 4.83 -10.58
C ARG A 157 -21.17 5.56 -11.87
N TRP A 158 -21.58 4.82 -12.87
CA TRP A 158 -22.02 5.33 -14.14
C TRP A 158 -23.42 4.82 -14.46
N TYR A 159 -24.28 5.75 -14.89
CA TYR A 159 -25.68 5.50 -15.23
C TYR A 159 -25.87 5.77 -16.74
N PRO A 160 -25.86 4.72 -17.60
CA PRO A 160 -25.94 4.88 -19.05
C PRO A 160 -27.19 5.61 -19.52
N GLN A 161 -28.28 5.40 -18.81
CA GLN A 161 -29.60 6.00 -19.14
C GLN A 161 -29.79 7.41 -18.58
N GLY A 162 -28.73 8.03 -18.06
CA GLY A 162 -28.75 9.38 -17.52
C GLY A 162 -29.78 9.55 -16.39
N GLN A 163 -30.70 10.50 -16.56
CA GLN A 163 -31.72 10.78 -15.53
C GLN A 163 -32.90 9.81 -15.52
N PHE A 164 -32.95 8.86 -16.47
CA PHE A 164 -34.00 7.86 -16.51
C PHE A 164 -33.95 7.00 -15.24
N LEU A 165 -35.07 6.90 -14.54
CA LEU A 165 -35.21 6.19 -13.27
C LEU A 165 -34.28 6.70 -12.14
N ALA A 166 -33.74 7.90 -12.24
CA ALA A 166 -32.81 8.41 -11.22
C ALA A 166 -33.40 8.43 -9.80
N SER A 167 -34.70 8.73 -9.68
CA SER A 167 -35.40 8.69 -8.38
C SER A 167 -35.58 7.27 -7.83
N VAL A 168 -35.65 6.24 -8.69
CA VAL A 168 -35.80 4.85 -8.31
C VAL A 168 -34.45 4.21 -8.07
N LEU A 169 -33.49 4.38 -8.99
CA LEU A 169 -32.14 3.86 -8.86
C LEU A 169 -31.39 4.50 -7.67
N GLY A 170 -31.57 5.81 -7.50
CA GLY A 170 -30.80 6.57 -6.53
C GLY A 170 -29.38 6.85 -7.02
N PHE A 171 -28.49 7.09 -6.06
CA PHE A 171 -27.08 7.41 -6.35
C PHE A 171 -26.17 6.90 -5.23
N THR A 172 -24.88 6.85 -5.53
CA THR A 172 -23.82 6.50 -4.57
C THR A 172 -22.98 7.72 -4.19
N ASN A 173 -22.36 7.67 -3.01
CA ASN A 173 -21.40 8.67 -2.56
C ASN A 173 -20.02 8.50 -3.25
N VAL A 174 -19.03 9.28 -2.77
CA VAL A 174 -17.64 9.18 -3.25
C VAL A 174 -17.00 7.83 -2.96
N ASP A 175 -17.43 7.17 -1.89
CA ASP A 175 -16.90 5.86 -1.48
C ASP A 175 -17.66 4.69 -2.14
N ASN A 176 -18.48 4.98 -3.16
CA ASN A 176 -19.35 4.01 -3.83
C ASN A 176 -20.40 3.34 -2.92
N ALA A 177 -20.70 3.89 -1.74
CA ALA A 177 -21.80 3.44 -0.89
C ALA A 177 -23.14 4.02 -1.37
N GLY A 178 -24.20 3.23 -1.34
CA GLY A 178 -25.52 3.66 -1.76
C GLY A 178 -26.10 4.70 -0.80
N VAL A 179 -26.63 5.81 -1.32
CA VAL A 179 -27.22 6.91 -0.52
C VAL A 179 -28.73 6.92 -0.62
N SER A 180 -29.29 6.54 -1.75
CA SER A 180 -30.73 6.57 -1.98
C SER A 180 -31.20 5.46 -2.92
N GLY A 181 -32.51 5.26 -3.02
CA GLY A 181 -33.16 4.37 -3.97
C GLY A 181 -32.77 2.90 -3.86
N LEU A 182 -32.68 2.22 -5.00
CA LEU A 182 -32.27 0.81 -5.09
C LEU A 182 -30.80 0.64 -4.70
N GLU A 183 -29.96 1.63 -4.99
CA GLU A 183 -28.54 1.62 -4.61
C GLU A 183 -28.38 1.50 -3.07
N LEU A 184 -29.17 2.22 -2.30
CA LEU A 184 -29.18 2.10 -0.83
C LEU A 184 -29.81 0.80 -0.35
N LYS A 185 -30.96 0.43 -0.94
CA LYS A 185 -31.70 -0.78 -0.50
C LYS A 185 -30.89 -2.06 -0.66
N TYR A 186 -30.11 -2.15 -1.73
CA TYR A 186 -29.31 -3.32 -2.06
C TYR A 186 -27.80 -3.08 -1.84
N ASP A 187 -27.44 -2.09 -1.04
CA ASP A 187 -26.04 -1.72 -0.81
C ASP A 187 -25.18 -2.91 -0.37
N GLY A 188 -25.65 -3.69 0.59
CA GLY A 188 -24.92 -4.86 1.10
C GLY A 188 -24.68 -5.97 0.06
N LEU A 189 -25.53 -6.07 -0.98
CA LEU A 189 -25.34 -7.02 -2.08
C LEU A 189 -24.47 -6.44 -3.19
N LEU A 190 -24.57 -5.12 -3.41
CA LEU A 190 -23.88 -4.44 -4.49
C LEU A 190 -22.42 -4.12 -4.17
N THR A 191 -22.08 -3.85 -2.91
CA THR A 191 -20.74 -3.39 -2.51
C THR A 191 -19.66 -4.45 -2.74
N GLY A 192 -20.01 -5.75 -2.68
CA GLY A 192 -19.02 -6.81 -2.82
C GLY A 192 -18.10 -6.93 -1.60
N GLU A 193 -17.12 -7.83 -1.67
CA GLU A 193 -16.11 -8.04 -0.64
C GLU A 193 -14.74 -7.53 -1.12
N ASN A 194 -14.11 -6.68 -0.33
CA ASN A 194 -12.80 -6.14 -0.67
C ASN A 194 -11.74 -7.23 -0.67
N GLY A 195 -10.91 -7.22 -1.70
CA GLY A 195 -9.71 -8.06 -1.74
C GLY A 195 -8.59 -7.48 -0.87
N VAL A 196 -7.71 -8.37 -0.39
CA VAL A 196 -6.48 -7.96 0.30
C VAL A 196 -5.29 -8.47 -0.50
N VAL A 197 -4.42 -7.55 -0.92
CA VAL A 197 -3.15 -7.88 -1.56
C VAL A 197 -2.04 -7.74 -0.55
N LEU A 198 -1.40 -8.87 -0.23
CA LEU A 198 -0.22 -8.90 0.63
C LEU A 198 1.01 -8.58 -0.22
N THR A 199 1.63 -7.45 0.02
CA THR A 199 2.87 -7.06 -0.66
C THR A 199 4.03 -7.14 0.33
N ALA A 200 5.03 -7.98 0.04
CA ALA A 200 6.26 -8.01 0.82
C ALA A 200 7.13 -6.80 0.44
N VAL A 201 7.40 -5.95 1.41
CA VAL A 201 8.28 -4.79 1.25
C VAL A 201 9.60 -5.09 1.93
N ASN A 202 10.67 -5.25 1.16
CA ASN A 202 12.02 -5.35 1.69
C ASN A 202 12.51 -3.98 2.19
N ALA A 203 13.42 -3.98 3.16
CA ALA A 203 14.04 -2.77 3.72
C ALA A 203 14.67 -1.85 2.65
N ASP A 204 15.07 -2.39 1.51
CA ASP A 204 15.63 -1.67 0.35
C ASP A 204 14.57 -1.01 -0.57
N ARG A 205 13.29 -0.93 -0.12
CA ARG A 205 12.17 -0.34 -0.88
C ARG A 205 11.90 -0.94 -2.27
N LYS A 206 12.51 -2.05 -2.65
CA LYS A 206 12.14 -2.80 -3.84
C LYS A 206 10.93 -3.68 -3.51
N SER A 207 9.75 -3.24 -3.94
CA SER A 207 8.53 -4.04 -3.83
C SER A 207 8.63 -5.24 -4.78
N THR A 208 8.84 -6.41 -4.23
CA THR A 208 8.66 -7.66 -4.99
C THR A 208 7.18 -8.01 -4.93
N ARG A 209 6.45 -7.77 -6.00
CA ARG A 209 5.06 -8.24 -6.13
C ARG A 209 5.09 -9.76 -6.15
N LEU A 210 4.72 -10.37 -5.05
CA LEU A 210 4.37 -11.79 -5.03
C LEU A 210 3.02 -11.91 -5.73
N ASN A 211 3.05 -12.45 -6.95
CA ASN A 211 1.87 -12.66 -7.77
C ASN A 211 1.03 -13.78 -7.15
N SER A 212 0.09 -13.42 -6.28
CA SER A 212 -0.84 -14.35 -5.64
C SER A 212 -1.99 -14.80 -6.56
N SER A 213 -2.05 -14.28 -7.79
CA SER A 213 -3.12 -14.57 -8.75
C SER A 213 -3.18 -16.02 -9.25
N ASN A 214 -2.19 -16.85 -8.92
CA ASN A 214 -2.14 -18.24 -9.41
C ASN A 214 -2.70 -19.29 -8.42
N ARG A 215 -3.13 -18.90 -7.22
CA ARG A 215 -3.61 -19.86 -6.21
C ARG A 215 -5.12 -20.02 -6.13
N GLU A 216 -5.89 -19.10 -6.67
CA GLU A 216 -7.36 -19.16 -6.64
C GLU A 216 -8.03 -19.83 -7.85
N LYS A 217 -7.30 -20.00 -8.96
CA LYS A 217 -7.87 -20.67 -10.16
C LYS A 217 -8.00 -22.19 -10.05
N SER A 218 -7.56 -22.83 -8.97
CA SER A 218 -7.62 -24.27 -8.84
C SER A 218 -8.75 -24.81 -7.94
N ARG A 219 -9.69 -23.95 -7.50
CA ARG A 219 -10.83 -24.40 -6.68
C ARG A 219 -12.16 -23.84 -7.19
N MET A 220 -12.50 -24.13 -8.42
CA MET A 220 -13.90 -24.16 -8.80
C MET A 220 -14.37 -25.61 -8.78
N PRO A 221 -15.31 -26.02 -7.92
CA PRO A 221 -15.95 -27.30 -8.05
C PRO A 221 -16.79 -27.28 -9.33
N SER A 222 -16.51 -28.22 -10.22
CA SER A 222 -17.39 -28.54 -11.33
C SER A 222 -18.70 -29.03 -10.71
N SER A 223 -19.74 -28.24 -10.78
CA SER A 223 -21.10 -28.69 -10.54
C SER A 223 -21.66 -29.25 -11.82
N ALA A 224 -22.00 -30.52 -11.76
CA ALA A 224 -22.84 -31.22 -12.73
C ALA A 224 -24.22 -30.58 -12.87
#